data_199e659f9f05433c80c8d85c4561de75
#
_entry.id   199e659f9f05433c80c8d85c4561de75
#
_cell.length_a   1.000
_cell.length_b   1.000
_cell.length_c   1.000
_cell.angle_alpha   90.00
_cell.angle_beta   90.00
_cell.angle_gamma   90.00
#
_symmetry.space_group_name_H-M   'P 1'
#
loop_
_entity.id
_entity.type
_entity.pdbx_description
1 polymer ?
#
loop_
_entity_poly.entity_id
_entity_poly.type
_entity_poly.pdbx_seq_one_letter_code
_entity_poly.pdbx_strand_id
1 'polypeptide(L)'
;ANKKAKFECKITNVQKASETKIDDTFAKNMGAKDLTGLKSLIEKQISTQYKQALDSITKKEILDQIEKLHNIELPKSLVDQEMHSMTHQLKKEEIEKNKAKNLKIAESRIKLGLILNEYGEKNNLKVSDEEVQGEVQKQIKGMPGQEKMVLDYYQKNPSAAQSLKGALYEEKILSLFKSKINLKKKYISTDEAEKIISKFNKLTNNTSSHHDHNHDNKTKEDKKSKTSKSPSNIKKNKKS
;
A
#
# COMPACT_ATOMS: atom_id res chain seq x y z
N ALA A 1 8.96 21.43 27.15
CA ALA A 1 9.51 22.05 25.96
C ALA A 1 10.09 23.42 26.30
N ASN A 2 11.12 23.89 25.61
CA ASN A 2 11.80 25.20 25.75
C ASN A 2 12.72 25.40 26.99
N LYS A 3 13.29 24.35 27.55
CA LYS A 3 14.38 24.48 28.55
C LYS A 3 15.72 24.14 27.90
N LYS A 4 16.74 24.95 28.12
CA LYS A 4 18.12 24.69 27.70
C LYS A 4 18.65 23.50 28.53
N ALA A 5 19.10 22.43 27.89
CA ALA A 5 19.79 21.33 28.53
C ALA A 5 21.26 21.31 28.06
N LYS A 6 22.17 21.06 29.01
CA LYS A 6 23.58 20.79 28.72
C LYS A 6 23.80 19.28 28.81
N PHE A 7 24.44 18.73 27.79
CA PHE A 7 24.82 17.32 27.75
C PHE A 7 26.34 17.23 27.79
N GLU A 8 26.90 16.46 28.72
CA GLU A 8 28.29 16.07 28.72
C GLU A 8 28.42 14.70 28.06
N CYS A 9 29.10 14.65 26.93
CA CYS A 9 29.28 13.42 26.16
C CYS A 9 30.75 13.00 26.19
N LYS A 10 31.03 11.79 26.67
CA LYS A 10 32.34 11.16 26.59
C LYS A 10 32.35 10.18 25.42
N ILE A 11 33.23 10.41 24.45
CA ILE A 11 33.42 9.47 23.35
C ILE A 11 34.17 8.24 23.89
N THR A 12 33.50 7.09 23.92
CA THR A 12 34.07 5.85 24.47
C THR A 12 34.71 5.00 23.37
N ASN A 13 34.27 5.12 22.13
CA ASN A 13 34.80 4.37 20.99
C ASN A 13 34.56 5.13 19.69
N VAL A 14 35.55 5.07 18.80
CA VAL A 14 35.45 5.61 17.43
C VAL A 14 35.62 4.43 16.46
N GLN A 15 34.59 4.14 15.68
CA GLN A 15 34.61 3.07 14.70
C GLN A 15 34.69 3.64 13.29
N LYS A 16 35.57 3.09 12.47
CA LYS A 16 35.63 3.36 11.03
C LYS A 16 34.89 2.29 10.28
N ALA A 17 34.05 2.68 9.34
CA ALA A 17 33.44 1.72 8.44
C ALA A 17 34.53 0.97 7.65
N SER A 18 34.52 -0.35 7.71
CA SER A 18 35.39 -1.19 6.88
C SER A 18 34.71 -1.40 5.52
N GLU A 19 35.52 -1.52 4.47
CA GLU A 19 35.01 -1.91 3.16
C GLU A 19 34.41 -3.32 3.24
N THR A 20 33.15 -3.44 2.92
CA THR A 20 32.47 -4.74 2.87
C THR A 20 32.83 -5.44 1.56
N LYS A 21 33.50 -6.59 1.64
CA LYS A 21 33.72 -7.44 0.48
C LYS A 21 32.41 -8.13 0.09
N ILE A 22 32.02 -7.98 -1.17
CA ILE A 22 30.85 -8.64 -1.72
C ILE A 22 31.26 -10.01 -2.23
N ASP A 23 31.22 -11.00 -1.34
CA ASP A 23 31.60 -12.39 -1.56
C ASP A 23 30.48 -13.35 -1.14
N ASP A 24 30.76 -14.65 -1.20
CA ASP A 24 29.82 -15.70 -0.80
C ASP A 24 29.43 -15.61 0.70
N THR A 25 30.34 -15.12 1.54
CA THR A 25 30.07 -14.92 2.97
C THR A 25 29.06 -13.81 3.17
N PHE A 26 29.24 -12.70 2.44
CA PHE A 26 28.26 -11.62 2.41
C PHE A 26 26.89 -12.12 1.90
N ALA A 27 26.88 -12.91 0.81
CA ALA A 27 25.65 -13.46 0.25
C ALA A 27 24.91 -14.37 1.25
N LYS A 28 25.64 -15.20 2.00
CA LYS A 28 25.06 -16.04 3.07
C LYS A 28 24.46 -15.21 4.21
N ASN A 29 25.13 -14.14 4.62
CA ASN A 29 24.60 -13.21 5.64
C ASN A 29 23.32 -12.51 5.17
N MET A 30 23.14 -12.33 3.86
CA MET A 30 21.93 -11.78 3.24
C MET A 30 20.86 -12.85 2.92
N GLY A 31 21.06 -14.12 3.34
CA GLY A 31 20.10 -15.21 3.19
C GLY A 31 20.16 -15.94 1.85
N ALA A 32 21.19 -15.70 1.03
CA ALA A 32 21.44 -16.43 -0.21
C ALA A 32 22.43 -17.58 -0.01
N LYS A 33 22.49 -18.53 -0.95
CA LYS A 33 23.46 -19.64 -0.88
C LYS A 33 24.89 -19.18 -1.19
N ASP A 34 25.01 -18.33 -2.19
CA ASP A 34 26.26 -17.82 -2.75
C ASP A 34 26.00 -16.47 -3.44
N LEU A 35 27.04 -15.85 -3.96
CA LEU A 35 26.95 -14.55 -4.64
C LEU A 35 26.05 -14.60 -5.90
N THR A 36 26.06 -15.71 -6.62
CA THR A 36 25.21 -15.90 -7.80
C THR A 36 23.73 -15.95 -7.42
N GLY A 37 23.42 -16.69 -6.35
CA GLY A 37 22.08 -16.74 -5.77
C GLY A 37 21.61 -15.38 -5.28
N LEU A 38 22.48 -14.59 -4.65
CA LEU A 38 22.15 -13.23 -4.20
C LEU A 38 21.82 -12.31 -5.39
N LYS A 39 22.63 -12.35 -6.44
CA LYS A 39 22.38 -11.58 -7.67
C LYS A 39 21.03 -11.94 -8.29
N SER A 40 20.72 -13.23 -8.39
CA SER A 40 19.44 -13.70 -8.93
C SER A 40 18.24 -13.26 -8.08
N LEU A 41 18.36 -13.27 -6.75
CA LEU A 41 17.33 -12.76 -5.84
C LEU A 41 17.08 -11.26 -6.03
N ILE A 42 18.16 -10.47 -6.12
CA ILE A 42 18.08 -9.01 -6.35
C ILE A 42 17.45 -8.72 -7.71
N GLU A 43 17.90 -9.41 -8.77
CA GLU A 43 17.36 -9.26 -10.13
C GLU A 43 15.85 -9.57 -10.15
N LYS A 44 15.45 -10.67 -9.51
CA LYS A 44 14.02 -11.03 -9.39
C LYS A 44 13.22 -9.97 -8.62
N GLN A 45 13.79 -9.42 -7.54
CA GLN A 45 13.15 -8.37 -6.75
C GLN A 45 12.96 -7.09 -7.57
N ILE A 46 14.02 -6.65 -8.26
CA ILE A 46 13.98 -5.47 -9.14
C ILE A 46 12.95 -5.69 -10.25
N SER A 47 13.02 -6.82 -10.95
CA SER A 47 12.06 -7.16 -12.01
C SER A 47 10.61 -7.15 -11.51
N THR A 48 10.37 -7.67 -10.32
CA THR A 48 9.03 -7.66 -9.71
C THR A 48 8.55 -6.24 -9.40
N GLN A 49 9.42 -5.37 -8.87
CA GLN A 49 9.08 -3.98 -8.57
C GLN A 49 8.74 -3.20 -9.85
N TYR A 50 9.56 -3.32 -10.90
CA TYR A 50 9.27 -2.69 -12.19
C TYR A 50 7.96 -3.20 -12.79
N LYS A 51 7.74 -4.52 -12.74
CA LYS A 51 6.51 -5.12 -13.23
C LYS A 51 5.29 -4.55 -12.50
N GLN A 52 5.31 -4.51 -11.18
CA GLN A 52 4.20 -3.96 -10.38
C GLN A 52 3.93 -2.49 -10.71
N ALA A 53 4.98 -1.66 -10.81
CA ALA A 53 4.83 -0.26 -11.16
C ALA A 53 4.25 -0.07 -12.56
N LEU A 54 4.73 -0.81 -13.56
CA LEU A 54 4.23 -0.74 -14.94
C LEU A 54 2.81 -1.31 -15.07
N ASP A 55 2.47 -2.35 -14.31
CA ASP A 55 1.11 -2.88 -14.25
C ASP A 55 0.14 -1.85 -13.66
N SER A 56 0.53 -1.10 -12.64
CA SER A 56 -0.27 -0.01 -12.06
C SER A 56 -0.51 1.12 -13.07
N ILE A 57 0.51 1.49 -13.84
CA ILE A 57 0.39 2.49 -14.92
C ILE A 57 -0.56 2.00 -15.99
N THR A 58 -0.39 0.77 -16.45
CA THR A 58 -1.26 0.14 -17.47
C THR A 58 -2.71 0.07 -16.98
N LYS A 59 -2.92 -0.32 -15.72
CA LYS A 59 -4.24 -0.32 -15.09
C LYS A 59 -4.89 1.06 -15.18
N LYS A 60 -4.17 2.09 -14.76
CA LYS A 60 -4.69 3.46 -14.81
C LYS A 60 -5.00 3.91 -16.22
N GLU A 61 -4.14 3.65 -17.18
CA GLU A 61 -4.38 4.01 -18.59
C GLU A 61 -5.63 3.33 -19.15
N ILE A 62 -5.85 2.04 -18.83
CA ILE A 62 -7.06 1.32 -19.23
C ILE A 62 -8.29 1.98 -18.61
N LEU A 63 -8.28 2.26 -17.31
CA LEU A 63 -9.41 2.90 -16.61
C LEU A 63 -9.70 4.30 -17.15
N ASP A 64 -8.67 5.10 -17.39
CA ASP A 64 -8.80 6.45 -17.98
C ASP A 64 -9.43 6.40 -19.38
N GLN A 65 -9.08 5.39 -20.19
CA GLN A 65 -9.70 5.19 -21.52
C GLN A 65 -11.16 4.74 -21.42
N ILE A 66 -11.45 3.80 -20.52
CA ILE A 66 -12.82 3.34 -20.25
C ILE A 66 -13.69 4.53 -19.81
N GLU A 67 -13.20 5.36 -18.91
CA GLU A 67 -13.91 6.54 -18.44
C GLU A 67 -14.23 7.53 -19.56
N LYS A 68 -13.27 7.77 -20.47
CA LYS A 68 -13.42 8.69 -21.61
C LYS A 68 -14.39 8.18 -22.67
N LEU A 69 -14.39 6.86 -22.92
CA LEU A 69 -15.24 6.24 -23.95
C LEU A 69 -16.71 6.15 -23.55
N HIS A 70 -17.01 6.24 -22.26
CA HIS A 70 -18.38 6.10 -21.76
C HIS A 70 -18.87 7.44 -21.20
N ASN A 71 -20.02 7.91 -21.67
CA ASN A 71 -20.73 9.03 -21.09
C ASN A 71 -22.02 8.50 -20.46
N ILE A 72 -22.07 8.47 -19.14
CA ILE A 72 -23.22 7.99 -18.36
C ILE A 72 -23.67 9.08 -17.38
N GLU A 73 -24.95 9.15 -17.14
CA GLU A 73 -25.49 10.00 -16.07
C GLU A 73 -25.18 9.38 -14.71
N LEU A 74 -24.70 10.22 -13.79
CA LEU A 74 -24.31 9.77 -12.47
C LEU A 74 -25.41 10.10 -11.46
N PRO A 75 -25.88 9.11 -10.68
CA PRO A 75 -26.81 9.39 -9.59
C PRO A 75 -26.16 10.30 -8.55
N LYS A 76 -26.75 11.48 -8.35
CA LYS A 76 -26.20 12.49 -7.42
C LYS A 76 -26.00 11.94 -6.01
N SER A 77 -26.93 11.11 -5.54
CA SER A 77 -26.85 10.48 -4.22
C SER A 77 -25.58 9.63 -4.04
N LEU A 78 -25.15 8.90 -5.08
CA LEU A 78 -23.91 8.09 -5.03
C LEU A 78 -22.67 8.98 -5.02
N VAL A 79 -22.66 10.05 -5.83
CA VAL A 79 -21.56 11.01 -5.86
C VAL A 79 -21.43 11.72 -4.50
N ASP A 80 -22.53 12.15 -3.91
CA ASP A 80 -22.54 12.80 -2.59
C ASP A 80 -22.07 11.84 -1.47
N GLN A 81 -22.47 10.57 -1.54
CA GLN A 81 -22.03 9.53 -0.61
C GLN A 81 -20.53 9.26 -0.73
N GLU A 82 -20.00 9.15 -1.95
CA GLU A 82 -18.56 8.98 -2.19
C GLU A 82 -17.77 10.20 -1.72
N MET A 83 -18.27 11.41 -2.00
CA MET A 83 -17.69 12.65 -1.47
C MET A 83 -17.59 12.63 0.05
N HIS A 84 -18.67 12.24 0.73
CA HIS A 84 -18.68 12.13 2.19
C HIS A 84 -17.67 11.08 2.67
N SER A 85 -17.65 9.90 2.04
CA SER A 85 -16.71 8.82 2.36
C SER A 85 -15.25 9.25 2.22
N MET A 86 -14.91 10.01 1.17
CA MET A 86 -13.56 10.50 0.92
C MET A 86 -13.13 11.60 1.88
N THR A 87 -14.05 12.38 2.41
CA THR A 87 -13.74 13.64 3.11
C THR A 87 -14.00 13.58 4.61
N HIS A 88 -14.64 12.53 5.14
CA HIS A 88 -15.09 12.46 6.55
C HIS A 88 -13.95 12.60 7.59
N GLN A 89 -12.71 12.28 7.22
CA GLN A 89 -11.53 12.41 8.09
C GLN A 89 -10.75 13.71 7.89
N LEU A 90 -11.15 14.53 6.89
CA LEU A 90 -10.47 15.77 6.57
C LEU A 90 -11.05 16.95 7.37
N LYS A 91 -10.24 17.99 7.56
CA LYS A 91 -10.70 19.25 8.16
C LYS A 91 -11.60 20.00 7.18
N LYS A 92 -12.60 20.70 7.70
CA LYS A 92 -13.55 21.47 6.89
C LYS A 92 -12.87 22.43 5.91
N GLU A 93 -11.81 23.09 6.33
CA GLU A 93 -11.02 24.02 5.50
C GLU A 93 -10.38 23.32 4.28
N GLU A 94 -9.87 22.10 4.49
CA GLU A 94 -9.29 21.30 3.42
C GLU A 94 -10.35 20.77 2.45
N ILE A 95 -11.53 20.43 2.97
CA ILE A 95 -12.68 20.00 2.16
C ILE A 95 -13.12 21.13 1.22
N GLU A 96 -13.34 22.33 1.76
CA GLU A 96 -13.77 23.49 0.95
C GLU A 96 -12.71 23.91 -0.07
N LYS A 97 -11.42 23.94 0.34
CA LYS A 97 -10.30 24.28 -0.56
C LYS A 97 -10.20 23.33 -1.75
N ASN A 98 -10.50 22.05 -1.55
CA ASN A 98 -10.36 21.00 -2.57
C ASN A 98 -11.69 20.50 -3.12
N LYS A 99 -12.82 21.18 -2.84
CA LYS A 99 -14.17 20.70 -3.16
C LYS A 99 -14.35 20.31 -4.62
N ALA A 100 -13.96 21.19 -5.54
CA ALA A 100 -14.09 20.92 -6.98
C ALA A 100 -13.21 19.75 -7.44
N LYS A 101 -12.02 19.60 -6.84
CA LYS A 101 -11.13 18.46 -7.13
C LYS A 101 -11.73 17.17 -6.58
N ASN A 102 -12.19 17.18 -5.34
CA ASN A 102 -12.78 16.01 -4.70
C ASN A 102 -14.06 15.56 -5.41
N LEU A 103 -14.88 16.51 -5.87
CA LEU A 103 -16.07 16.19 -6.66
C LEU A 103 -15.72 15.44 -7.95
N LYS A 104 -14.75 15.94 -8.72
CA LYS A 104 -14.29 15.24 -9.95
C LYS A 104 -13.78 13.84 -9.66
N ILE A 105 -13.07 13.65 -8.54
CA ILE A 105 -12.57 12.33 -8.14
C ILE A 105 -13.73 11.41 -7.77
N ALA A 106 -14.74 11.91 -7.03
CA ALA A 106 -15.93 11.14 -6.67
C ALA A 106 -16.73 10.75 -7.92
N GLU A 107 -16.97 11.70 -8.83
CA GLU A 107 -17.64 11.43 -10.11
C GLU A 107 -16.91 10.37 -10.93
N SER A 108 -15.58 10.47 -11.08
CA SER A 108 -14.76 9.50 -11.79
C SER A 108 -14.84 8.10 -11.14
N ARG A 109 -14.77 8.00 -9.81
CA ARG A 109 -14.88 6.73 -9.08
C ARG A 109 -16.25 6.09 -9.26
N ILE A 110 -17.33 6.84 -9.09
CA ILE A 110 -18.68 6.32 -9.27
C ILE A 110 -18.89 5.88 -10.72
N LYS A 111 -18.46 6.70 -11.68
CA LYS A 111 -18.54 6.38 -13.11
C LYS A 111 -17.85 5.08 -13.44
N LEU A 112 -16.58 4.94 -13.05
CA LEU A 112 -15.82 3.72 -13.25
C LEU A 112 -16.44 2.51 -12.53
N GLY A 113 -16.87 2.69 -11.28
CA GLY A 113 -17.54 1.65 -10.51
C GLY A 113 -18.77 1.10 -11.22
N LEU A 114 -19.64 1.98 -11.72
CA LEU A 114 -20.86 1.58 -12.46
C LEU A 114 -20.51 0.84 -13.77
N ILE A 115 -19.56 1.37 -14.55
CA ILE A 115 -19.15 0.74 -15.83
C ILE A 115 -18.53 -0.63 -15.58
N LEU A 116 -17.62 -0.73 -14.60
CA LEU A 116 -16.95 -1.99 -14.27
C LEU A 116 -17.94 -3.02 -13.72
N ASN A 117 -18.89 -2.59 -12.86
CA ASN A 117 -19.91 -3.50 -12.35
C ASN A 117 -20.79 -4.06 -13.47
N GLU A 118 -21.32 -3.21 -14.33
CA GLU A 118 -22.12 -3.62 -15.48
C GLU A 118 -21.36 -4.58 -16.41
N TYR A 119 -20.07 -4.29 -16.66
CA TYR A 119 -19.23 -5.16 -17.47
C TYR A 119 -18.97 -6.51 -16.80
N GLY A 120 -18.72 -6.51 -15.50
CA GLY A 120 -18.50 -7.71 -14.71
C GLY A 120 -19.75 -8.60 -14.67
N GLU A 121 -20.92 -8.01 -14.46
CA GLU A 121 -22.20 -8.72 -14.46
C GLU A 121 -22.49 -9.35 -15.83
N LYS A 122 -22.31 -8.62 -16.92
CA LYS A 122 -22.49 -9.13 -18.28
C LYS A 122 -21.56 -10.28 -18.63
N ASN A 123 -20.40 -10.35 -18.01
CA ASN A 123 -19.44 -11.45 -18.20
C ASN A 123 -19.51 -12.51 -17.09
N ASN A 124 -20.51 -12.47 -16.22
CA ASN A 124 -20.69 -13.40 -15.10
C ASN A 124 -19.46 -13.50 -14.17
N LEU A 125 -18.71 -12.40 -14.02
CA LEU A 125 -17.56 -12.37 -13.12
C LEU A 125 -18.02 -12.33 -11.67
N LYS A 126 -17.44 -13.21 -10.86
CA LYS A 126 -17.69 -13.26 -9.41
C LYS A 126 -16.36 -13.49 -8.71
N VAL A 127 -16.29 -13.01 -7.50
CA VAL A 127 -15.17 -13.30 -6.57
C VAL A 127 -15.71 -14.21 -5.48
N SER A 128 -15.14 -15.42 -5.40
CA SER A 128 -15.50 -16.39 -4.37
C SER A 128 -14.81 -16.07 -3.04
N ASP A 129 -15.33 -16.64 -1.97
CA ASP A 129 -14.72 -16.44 -0.65
C ASP A 129 -13.37 -17.16 -0.54
N GLU A 130 -13.17 -18.25 -1.30
CA GLU A 130 -11.88 -18.95 -1.41
C GLU A 130 -10.82 -18.05 -2.06
N GLU A 131 -11.17 -17.23 -3.04
CA GLU A 131 -10.24 -16.27 -3.67
C GLU A 131 -9.85 -15.17 -2.68
N VAL A 132 -10.81 -14.67 -1.91
CA VAL A 132 -10.53 -13.69 -0.85
C VAL A 132 -9.60 -14.30 0.20
N GLN A 133 -9.87 -15.52 0.65
CA GLN A 133 -9.00 -16.23 1.59
C GLN A 133 -7.61 -16.48 1.00
N GLY A 134 -7.53 -16.86 -0.27
CA GLY A 134 -6.27 -17.04 -0.98
C GLY A 134 -5.42 -15.78 -1.01
N GLU A 135 -6.04 -14.62 -1.20
CA GLU A 135 -5.34 -13.33 -1.19
C GLU A 135 -4.88 -12.93 0.22
N VAL A 136 -5.72 -13.15 1.23
CA VAL A 136 -5.33 -12.97 2.63
C VAL A 136 -4.12 -13.86 2.97
N GLN A 137 -4.12 -15.11 2.52
CA GLN A 137 -2.96 -16.02 2.72
C GLN A 137 -1.68 -15.54 2.01
N LYS A 138 -1.79 -14.94 0.83
CA LYS A 138 -0.63 -14.32 0.16
C LYS A 138 -0.08 -13.14 0.96
N GLN A 139 -0.95 -12.30 1.51
CA GLN A 139 -0.53 -11.18 2.37
C GLN A 139 0.16 -11.68 3.64
N ILE A 140 -0.38 -12.74 4.28
CA ILE A 140 0.23 -13.40 5.43
C ILE A 140 1.64 -13.89 5.09
N LYS A 141 1.81 -14.58 3.96
CA LYS A 141 3.14 -15.06 3.50
C LYS A 141 4.12 -13.93 3.20
N GLY A 142 3.60 -12.77 2.80
CA GLY A 142 4.40 -11.57 2.54
C GLY A 142 4.86 -10.83 3.80
N MET A 143 4.32 -11.19 5.01
CA MET A 143 4.58 -10.53 6.28
C MET A 143 4.99 -11.54 7.37
N PRO A 144 6.17 -12.16 7.27
CA PRO A 144 6.62 -13.16 8.25
C PRO A 144 6.69 -12.57 9.66
N GLY A 145 6.15 -13.29 10.63
CA GLY A 145 6.08 -12.88 12.03
C GLY A 145 4.88 -11.97 12.37
N GLN A 146 4.04 -11.62 11.39
CA GLN A 146 2.84 -10.80 11.59
C GLN A 146 1.56 -11.54 11.16
N GLU A 147 1.63 -12.84 10.98
CA GLU A 147 0.57 -13.68 10.44
C GLU A 147 -0.74 -13.52 11.23
N LYS A 148 -0.62 -13.56 12.56
CA LYS A 148 -1.77 -13.40 13.46
C LYS A 148 -2.38 -11.99 13.34
N MET A 149 -1.56 -10.96 13.20
CA MET A 149 -2.03 -9.58 13.08
C MET A 149 -2.83 -9.38 11.79
N VAL A 150 -2.37 -9.93 10.67
CA VAL A 150 -3.09 -9.86 9.38
C VAL A 150 -4.42 -10.60 9.48
N LEU A 151 -4.41 -11.81 10.04
CA LEU A 151 -5.63 -12.61 10.21
C LEU A 151 -6.66 -11.90 11.12
N ASP A 152 -6.22 -11.43 12.29
CA ASP A 152 -7.04 -10.68 13.24
C ASP A 152 -7.63 -9.41 12.61
N TYR A 153 -6.87 -8.73 11.76
CA TYR A 153 -7.34 -7.54 11.05
C TYR A 153 -8.56 -7.84 10.18
N TYR A 154 -8.49 -8.86 9.34
CA TYR A 154 -9.61 -9.23 8.46
C TYR A 154 -10.80 -9.83 9.23
N GLN A 155 -10.56 -10.56 10.31
CA GLN A 155 -11.63 -11.11 11.16
C GLN A 155 -12.39 -10.01 11.92
N LYS A 156 -11.69 -9.00 12.41
CA LYS A 156 -12.28 -7.89 13.19
C LYS A 156 -12.86 -6.78 12.33
N ASN A 157 -12.50 -6.73 11.04
CA ASN A 157 -12.91 -5.68 10.12
C ASN A 157 -13.59 -6.26 8.86
N PRO A 158 -14.90 -6.58 8.91
CA PRO A 158 -15.62 -7.10 7.75
C PRO A 158 -15.57 -6.15 6.53
N SER A 159 -15.50 -4.85 6.76
CA SER A 159 -15.34 -3.84 5.71
C SER A 159 -14.01 -3.99 4.94
N ALA A 160 -12.92 -4.41 5.62
CA ALA A 160 -11.65 -4.68 4.97
C ALA A 160 -11.73 -5.90 4.05
N ALA A 161 -12.41 -6.97 4.48
CA ALA A 161 -12.66 -8.14 3.64
C ALA A 161 -13.53 -7.79 2.42
N GLN A 162 -14.54 -6.95 2.59
CA GLN A 162 -15.37 -6.46 1.48
C GLN A 162 -14.57 -5.57 0.51
N SER A 163 -13.70 -4.71 1.01
CA SER A 163 -12.80 -3.90 0.18
C SER A 163 -11.83 -4.77 -0.61
N LEU A 164 -11.29 -5.82 0.01
CA LEU A 164 -10.43 -6.79 -0.68
C LEU A 164 -11.20 -7.54 -1.78
N LYS A 165 -12.44 -7.93 -1.51
CA LYS A 165 -13.32 -8.57 -2.51
C LYS A 165 -13.58 -7.64 -3.70
N GLY A 166 -13.80 -6.35 -3.45
CA GLY A 166 -13.95 -5.32 -4.48
C GLY A 166 -12.67 -5.17 -5.33
N ALA A 167 -11.50 -5.14 -4.69
CA ALA A 167 -10.22 -5.04 -5.39
C ALA A 167 -9.95 -6.27 -6.27
N LEU A 168 -10.25 -7.48 -5.78
CA LEU A 168 -10.15 -8.72 -6.57
C LEU A 168 -11.12 -8.75 -7.75
N TYR A 169 -12.34 -8.23 -7.56
CA TYR A 169 -13.32 -8.10 -8.64
C TYR A 169 -12.83 -7.17 -9.74
N GLU A 170 -12.31 -6.00 -9.38
CA GLU A 170 -11.70 -5.06 -10.32
C GLU A 170 -10.52 -5.69 -11.06
N GLU A 171 -9.65 -6.43 -10.37
CA GLU A 171 -8.52 -7.12 -10.98
C GLU A 171 -8.97 -8.19 -12.00
N LYS A 172 -10.02 -8.94 -11.70
CA LYS A 172 -10.63 -9.90 -12.65
C LYS A 172 -11.15 -9.21 -13.90
N ILE A 173 -11.85 -8.08 -13.73
CA ILE A 173 -12.37 -7.30 -14.86
C ILE A 173 -11.21 -6.79 -15.71
N LEU A 174 -10.18 -6.23 -15.11
CA LEU A 174 -9.00 -5.73 -15.83
C LEU A 174 -8.25 -6.86 -16.54
N SER A 175 -8.16 -8.03 -15.93
CA SER A 175 -7.58 -9.22 -16.55
C SER A 175 -8.38 -9.66 -17.78
N LEU A 176 -9.71 -9.62 -17.69
CA LEU A 176 -10.58 -9.90 -18.82
C LEU A 176 -10.44 -8.86 -19.94
N PHE A 177 -10.34 -7.56 -19.61
CA PHE A 177 -10.04 -6.52 -20.59
C PHE A 177 -8.70 -6.79 -21.28
N LYS A 178 -7.63 -7.03 -20.51
CA LYS A 178 -6.29 -7.33 -21.05
C LYS A 178 -6.30 -8.55 -21.98
N SER A 179 -7.16 -9.52 -21.73
CA SER A 179 -7.28 -10.72 -22.61
C SER A 179 -8.01 -10.45 -23.93
N LYS A 180 -8.88 -9.44 -23.96
CA LYS A 180 -9.71 -9.10 -25.14
C LYS A 180 -9.10 -8.00 -26.00
N ILE A 181 -8.14 -7.24 -25.51
CA ILE A 181 -7.49 -6.14 -26.25
C ILE A 181 -6.16 -6.59 -26.82
N ASN A 182 -5.80 -6.05 -27.99
CA ASN A 182 -4.48 -6.25 -28.59
C ASN A 182 -3.44 -5.38 -27.87
N LEU A 183 -2.75 -5.96 -26.88
CA LEU A 183 -1.67 -5.28 -26.19
C LEU A 183 -0.41 -5.26 -27.05
N LYS A 184 0.05 -4.07 -27.44
CA LYS A 184 1.36 -3.91 -28.06
C LYS A 184 2.42 -3.87 -26.96
N LYS A 185 3.22 -4.92 -26.87
CA LYS A 185 4.37 -4.95 -25.95
C LYS A 185 5.49 -4.12 -26.53
N LYS A 186 6.01 -3.17 -25.76
CA LYS A 186 7.21 -2.40 -26.06
C LYS A 186 8.29 -2.71 -25.03
N TYR A 187 9.46 -3.11 -25.52
CA TYR A 187 10.64 -3.22 -24.67
C TYR A 187 11.26 -1.85 -24.49
N ILE A 188 11.53 -1.46 -23.28
CA ILE A 188 12.11 -0.16 -22.93
C ILE A 188 13.33 -0.37 -22.04
N SER A 189 14.25 0.59 -22.02
CA SER A 189 15.39 0.59 -21.11
C SER A 189 14.95 0.85 -19.67
N THR A 190 15.80 0.53 -18.71
CA THR A 190 15.57 0.85 -17.29
C THR A 190 15.40 2.34 -17.07
N ASP A 191 16.19 3.19 -17.73
CA ASP A 191 16.11 4.64 -17.63
C ASP A 191 14.78 5.19 -18.15
N GLU A 192 14.25 4.62 -19.25
CA GLU A 192 12.92 4.97 -19.76
C GLU A 192 11.81 4.52 -18.78
N ALA A 193 11.92 3.33 -18.21
CA ALA A 193 10.98 2.83 -17.22
C ALA A 193 10.96 3.73 -15.97
N GLU A 194 12.11 4.13 -15.46
CA GLU A 194 12.22 5.06 -14.32
C GLU A 194 11.59 6.42 -14.61
N LYS A 195 11.81 6.97 -15.78
CA LYS A 195 11.17 8.23 -16.20
C LYS A 195 9.65 8.11 -16.25
N ILE A 196 9.13 7.01 -16.80
CA ILE A 196 7.68 6.76 -16.87
C ILE A 196 7.10 6.61 -15.46
N ILE A 197 7.72 5.79 -14.59
CA ILE A 197 7.30 5.58 -13.22
C ILE A 197 7.35 6.87 -12.41
N SER A 198 8.44 7.65 -12.53
CA SER A 198 8.59 8.94 -11.83
C SER A 198 7.52 9.94 -12.26
N LYS A 199 7.22 10.02 -13.57
CA LYS A 199 6.15 10.87 -14.09
C LYS A 199 4.79 10.44 -13.55
N PHE A 200 4.51 9.16 -13.53
CA PHE A 200 3.28 8.60 -13.00
C PHE A 200 3.11 8.92 -11.50
N ASN A 201 4.14 8.68 -10.70
CA ASN A 201 4.12 8.97 -9.26
C ASN A 201 3.90 10.48 -8.97
N LYS A 202 4.48 11.37 -9.77
CA LYS A 202 4.23 12.82 -9.65
C LYS A 202 2.78 13.17 -9.93
N LEU A 203 2.16 12.55 -10.93
CA LEU A 203 0.76 12.75 -11.27
C LEU A 203 -0.18 12.20 -10.19
N THR A 204 0.10 11.01 -9.68
CA THR A 204 -0.71 10.37 -8.63
C THR A 204 -0.58 11.05 -7.28
N ASN A 205 0.61 11.51 -6.88
CA ASN A 205 0.80 12.28 -5.64
C ASN A 205 0.07 13.63 -5.66
N ASN A 206 -0.11 14.23 -6.82
CA ASN A 206 -0.94 15.44 -6.98
C ASN A 206 -2.45 15.15 -6.98
N THR A 207 -2.84 13.91 -7.18
CA THR A 207 -4.25 13.44 -7.19
C THR A 207 -4.57 12.55 -6.01
N SER A 208 -3.67 12.46 -5.01
CA SER A 208 -3.68 11.48 -3.92
C SER A 208 -5.05 11.28 -3.29
N SER A 209 -5.71 10.25 -3.74
CA SER A 209 -6.70 9.42 -3.04
C SER A 209 -7.25 8.32 -3.97
N HIS A 210 -6.39 7.54 -4.62
CA HIS A 210 -6.82 6.26 -5.17
C HIS A 210 -6.26 5.14 -4.30
N HIS A 211 -7.07 4.14 -4.05
CA HIS A 211 -6.74 2.93 -3.30
C HIS A 211 -5.38 2.36 -3.71
N ASP A 212 -4.32 2.90 -3.14
CA ASP A 212 -3.05 2.22 -3.08
C ASP A 212 -3.01 1.52 -1.73
N HIS A 213 -3.30 0.23 -1.74
CA HIS A 213 -2.88 -0.66 -0.68
C HIS A 213 -1.35 -0.85 -0.78
N ASN A 214 -0.61 0.26 -0.76
CA ASN A 214 0.82 0.20 -0.60
C ASN A 214 1.12 0.25 0.89
N HIS A 215 1.52 -0.88 1.42
CA HIS A 215 2.14 -0.99 2.73
C HIS A 215 3.45 -0.20 2.73
N ASP A 216 3.37 1.11 3.01
CA ASP A 216 4.54 1.88 3.42
C ASP A 216 4.93 1.45 4.84
N ASN A 217 5.90 0.56 4.88
CA ASN A 217 6.65 0.19 6.08
C ASN A 217 7.48 1.40 6.54
N LYS A 218 6.84 2.38 7.20
CA LYS A 218 7.54 3.34 8.05
C LYS A 218 7.63 2.77 9.44
N THR A 219 8.68 2.03 9.69
CA THR A 219 9.18 1.74 11.05
C THR A 219 9.46 3.06 11.76
N LYS A 220 8.50 3.51 12.57
CA LYS A 220 8.79 4.45 13.65
C LYS A 220 9.28 3.66 14.84
N GLU A 221 10.58 3.74 15.09
CA GLU A 221 11.16 3.36 16.38
C GLU A 221 10.61 4.28 17.49
N ASP A 222 9.61 3.84 18.20
CA ASP A 222 9.23 4.42 19.49
C ASP A 222 9.96 3.66 20.59
N LYS A 223 11.15 4.18 20.96
CA LYS A 223 11.80 3.85 22.22
C LYS A 223 10.97 4.46 23.38
N LYS A 224 10.14 3.65 24.01
CA LYS A 224 9.65 3.91 25.36
C LYS A 224 10.33 2.99 26.35
N SER A 225 11.42 3.52 26.95
CA SER A 225 11.96 2.99 28.19
C SER A 225 10.95 3.20 29.32
N LYS A 226 10.40 2.13 29.86
CA LYS A 226 9.71 2.15 31.15
C LYS A 226 10.70 1.77 32.23
N THR A 227 11.13 2.76 33.01
CA THR A 227 11.78 2.57 34.31
C THR A 227 10.77 2.03 35.30
N SER A 228 11.05 0.86 35.83
CA SER A 228 10.40 0.27 37.00
C SER A 228 10.78 1.05 38.26
N LYS A 229 9.81 1.58 38.96
CA LYS A 229 9.95 1.96 40.38
C LYS A 229 9.03 1.10 41.20
N SER A 230 9.63 0.22 41.98
CA SER A 230 9.00 -0.41 43.13
C SER A 230 8.78 0.62 44.24
N PRO A 231 7.73 0.57 44.99
CA PRO A 231 7.71 1.10 46.36
C PRO A 231 7.60 -0.05 47.36
N SER A 232 8.68 -0.23 48.08
CA SER A 232 8.66 -0.80 49.44
C SER A 232 8.02 0.23 50.39
N ASN A 233 6.97 -0.17 51.10
CA ASN A 233 6.85 0.25 52.48
C ASN A 233 5.91 -0.63 53.29
N ILE A 234 6.55 -1.34 54.20
CA ILE A 234 5.98 -2.03 55.34
C ILE A 234 5.58 -0.97 56.37
N LYS A 235 4.36 -1.00 56.87
CA LYS A 235 4.05 -0.58 58.23
C LYS A 235 3.01 -1.50 58.85
N LYS A 236 3.52 -2.19 59.91
CA LYS A 236 2.73 -2.83 60.94
C LYS A 236 1.92 -1.75 61.71
N ASN A 237 0.72 -2.05 62.09
CA ASN A 237 0.19 -1.78 63.41
C ASN A 237 -1.03 -2.65 63.71
N LYS A 238 -0.97 -3.24 64.74
CA LYS A 238 -1.50 -3.90 65.87
C LYS A 238 -2.78 -3.22 66.43
N LYS A 239 -3.63 -4.16 66.98
CA LYS A 239 -4.73 -3.97 67.98
C LYS A 239 -6.09 -3.66 67.37
N SER A 240 -7.09 -4.39 67.68
CA SER A 240 -7.53 -5.13 68.90
C SER A 240 -8.35 -6.32 68.45
#